data_cbc65924ad14d599b9e4aa8b4b451243
#
_entry.id   cbc65924ad14d599b9e4aa8b4b451243
#
_cell.length_a   1.000
_cell.length_b   1.000
_cell.length_c   1.000
_cell.angle_alpha   90.00
_cell.angle_beta   90.00
_cell.angle_gamma   90.00
#
_symmetry.space_group_name_H-M   'P 1'
#
loop_
_entity.id
_entity.type
_entity.pdbx_description
1 polymer ?
#
loop_
_entity_poly.entity_id
_entity_poly.type
_entity_poly.pdbx_seq_one_letter_code
_entity_poly.pdbx_strand_id
1 'polypeptide(L)'
;MKYILLNNNSSVAYDDSDATDIKVYIDGKLHDFKESTENRIDYAIATNRNKYSQTLNNQFENLLLLTGAGSSIGWGKDGKLGKSMANLWDDAEALLTADVFGKLLETIGYDEKWDDGSIVKNLEKVLSMATPAIPYIPKEDIDIEDCVNKIKDFIKEACQLSLPDNSPHTLLLNKITKRKVTLPRFKLFTLNYDLMFEQSACESNFVVIDGFSFSQPRIFSGRNYDYDIVSRNQSRVKRRRQFYSKSFPFVQITRFCKLGKARQQDYTKRRT
;
A
#
# COMPACT_ATOMS: atom_id res chain seq x y z
N MET A 1 1.41 -21.72 20.35
CA MET A 1 0.68 -20.47 20.63
C MET A 1 0.94 -19.47 19.52
N LYS A 2 -0.12 -18.92 18.91
CA LYS A 2 -0.06 -17.98 17.77
C LYS A 2 -0.62 -16.63 18.20
N TYR A 3 0.16 -15.56 18.08
CA TYR A 3 -0.30 -14.20 18.37
C TYR A 3 -0.93 -13.59 17.12
N ILE A 4 -2.14 -13.05 17.24
CA ILE A 4 -2.83 -12.28 16.21
C ILE A 4 -2.88 -10.79 16.52
N LEU A 5 -2.62 -10.42 17.78
CA LEU A 5 -2.35 -9.07 18.24
C LEU A 5 -1.29 -9.15 19.34
N LEU A 6 -0.26 -8.34 19.24
CA LEU A 6 0.74 -8.17 20.29
C LEU A 6 1.27 -6.74 20.27
N ASN A 7 0.99 -5.99 21.30
CA ASN A 7 1.55 -4.68 21.55
C ASN A 7 1.81 -4.49 23.07
N ASN A 8 2.39 -3.37 23.46
CA ASN A 8 2.78 -3.12 24.85
C ASN A 8 1.61 -3.19 25.86
N ASN A 9 0.37 -2.95 25.43
CA ASN A 9 -0.79 -2.83 26.32
C ASN A 9 -1.86 -3.89 26.07
N SER A 10 -1.74 -4.70 25.02
CA SER A 10 -2.79 -5.61 24.62
C SER A 10 -2.26 -6.76 23.79
N SER A 11 -2.77 -7.95 24.07
CA SER A 11 -2.47 -9.13 23.27
C SER A 11 -3.72 -9.98 23.03
N VAL A 12 -3.77 -10.64 21.87
CA VAL A 12 -4.72 -11.70 21.57
C VAL A 12 -3.95 -12.82 20.90
N ALA A 13 -4.03 -14.00 21.48
CA ALA A 13 -3.35 -15.18 20.97
C ALA A 13 -4.26 -16.41 21.09
N TYR A 14 -3.98 -17.42 20.31
CA TYR A 14 -4.59 -18.74 20.46
C TYR A 14 -3.55 -19.84 20.38
N ASP A 15 -3.88 -20.97 20.97
CA ASP A 15 -3.09 -22.19 20.90
C ASP A 15 -3.94 -23.29 20.29
N ASP A 16 -3.52 -23.75 19.12
CA ASP A 16 -4.15 -24.81 18.34
C ASP A 16 -3.30 -26.09 18.31
N SER A 17 -2.41 -26.27 19.29
CA SER A 17 -1.57 -27.46 19.43
C SER A 17 -2.43 -28.71 19.64
N ASP A 18 -3.57 -28.54 20.30
CA ASP A 18 -4.62 -29.55 20.42
C ASP A 18 -5.84 -29.08 19.67
N ALA A 19 -6.17 -29.73 18.55
CA ALA A 19 -7.30 -29.38 17.70
C ALA A 19 -8.67 -29.55 18.41
N THR A 20 -8.72 -30.33 19.48
CA THR A 20 -9.94 -30.60 20.27
C THR A 20 -10.14 -29.58 21.39
N ASP A 21 -9.07 -28.96 21.86
CA ASP A 21 -9.11 -27.96 22.95
C ASP A 21 -8.28 -26.69 22.61
N ILE A 22 -8.77 -25.92 21.65
CA ILE A 22 -8.15 -24.65 21.27
C ILE A 22 -8.28 -23.66 22.44
N LYS A 23 -7.16 -23.11 22.90
CA LYS A 23 -7.11 -22.15 23.99
C LYS A 23 -6.92 -20.72 23.45
N VAL A 24 -7.69 -19.77 23.95
CA VAL A 24 -7.57 -18.35 23.57
C VAL A 24 -7.09 -17.54 24.74
N TYR A 25 -6.14 -16.68 24.51
CA TYR A 25 -5.53 -15.80 25.52
C TYR A 25 -5.79 -14.33 25.15
N ILE A 26 -6.32 -13.58 26.10
CA ILE A 26 -6.57 -12.14 25.94
C ILE A 26 -5.78 -11.44 27.02
N ASP A 27 -4.89 -10.53 26.61
CA ASP A 27 -4.00 -9.79 27.50
C ASP A 27 -3.21 -10.72 28.48
N GLY A 28 -2.72 -11.84 27.90
CA GLY A 28 -1.95 -12.86 28.62
C GLY A 28 -2.77 -13.79 29.51
N LYS A 29 -4.10 -13.62 29.62
CA LYS A 29 -4.97 -14.46 30.45
C LYS A 29 -5.76 -15.41 29.57
N LEU A 30 -5.87 -16.67 30.01
CA LEU A 30 -6.73 -17.66 29.37
C LEU A 30 -8.20 -17.21 29.44
N HIS A 31 -8.88 -17.19 28.30
CA HIS A 31 -10.30 -16.88 28.22
C HIS A 31 -11.14 -18.13 28.49
N ASP A 32 -12.10 -18.00 29.41
CA ASP A 32 -13.04 -19.08 29.75
C ASP A 32 -14.32 -18.96 28.92
N PHE A 33 -14.60 -19.94 28.08
CA PHE A 33 -15.76 -19.96 27.18
C PHE A 33 -17.08 -20.43 27.81
N LYS A 34 -17.10 -20.87 29.07
CA LYS A 34 -18.32 -21.26 29.81
C LYS A 34 -19.35 -21.97 28.91
N GLU A 35 -19.05 -23.17 28.45
CA GLU A 35 -19.96 -24.04 27.66
C GLU A 35 -20.43 -23.44 26.31
N SER A 36 -19.80 -22.40 25.80
CA SER A 36 -20.13 -21.82 24.50
C SER A 36 -19.72 -22.77 23.37
N THR A 37 -20.61 -22.96 22.39
CA THR A 37 -20.35 -23.68 21.13
C THR A 37 -19.64 -22.83 20.09
N GLU A 38 -19.24 -21.61 20.45
CA GLU A 38 -18.58 -20.67 19.56
C GLU A 38 -17.21 -21.18 19.10
N ASN A 39 -16.89 -20.98 17.82
CA ASN A 39 -15.56 -21.29 17.31
C ASN A 39 -14.53 -20.37 17.98
N ARG A 40 -13.62 -20.96 18.74
CA ARG A 40 -12.64 -20.25 19.56
C ARG A 40 -11.67 -19.40 18.73
N ILE A 41 -11.31 -19.85 17.52
CA ILE A 41 -10.46 -19.07 16.60
C ILE A 41 -11.23 -17.86 16.08
N ASP A 42 -12.47 -18.04 15.66
CA ASP A 42 -13.32 -16.94 15.19
C ASP A 42 -13.54 -15.90 16.28
N TYR A 43 -13.72 -16.34 17.53
CA TYR A 43 -13.80 -15.46 18.69
C TYR A 43 -12.50 -14.64 18.88
N ALA A 44 -11.33 -15.27 18.77
CA ALA A 44 -10.05 -14.59 18.86
C ALA A 44 -9.89 -13.54 17.74
N ILE A 45 -10.27 -13.89 16.50
CA ILE A 45 -10.28 -12.98 15.35
C ILE A 45 -11.25 -11.80 15.57
N ALA A 46 -12.46 -12.09 16.05
CA ALA A 46 -13.47 -11.05 16.34
C ALA A 46 -12.99 -10.11 17.45
N THR A 47 -12.37 -10.65 18.50
CA THR A 47 -11.79 -9.86 19.59
C THR A 47 -10.68 -8.95 19.08
N ASN A 48 -9.79 -9.44 18.23
CA ASN A 48 -8.76 -8.65 17.58
C ASN A 48 -9.37 -7.50 16.73
N ARG A 49 -10.36 -7.82 15.89
CA ARG A 49 -11.09 -6.81 15.09
C ARG A 49 -11.73 -5.73 15.98
N ASN A 50 -12.32 -6.12 17.10
CA ASN A 50 -12.93 -5.18 18.05
C ASN A 50 -11.87 -4.25 18.67
N LYS A 51 -10.71 -4.76 19.09
CA LYS A 51 -9.62 -3.95 19.63
C LYS A 51 -9.09 -2.94 18.59
N TYR A 52 -8.86 -3.36 17.35
CA TYR A 52 -8.50 -2.42 16.27
C TYR A 52 -9.60 -1.40 15.99
N SER A 53 -10.86 -1.84 15.97
CA SER A 53 -11.99 -0.95 15.74
C SER A 53 -12.11 0.13 16.83
N GLN A 54 -11.89 -0.23 18.09
CA GLN A 54 -11.87 0.73 19.21
C GLN A 54 -10.73 1.74 19.04
N THR A 55 -9.53 1.28 18.67
CA THR A 55 -8.39 2.16 18.41
C THR A 55 -8.69 3.14 17.26
N LEU A 56 -9.25 2.64 16.15
CA LEU A 56 -9.59 3.48 14.99
C LEU A 56 -10.77 4.43 15.24
N ASN A 57 -11.58 4.20 16.26
CA ASN A 57 -12.66 5.11 16.65
C ASN A 57 -12.17 6.29 17.51
N ASN A 58 -10.93 6.24 18.03
CA ASN A 58 -10.37 7.35 18.77
C ASN A 58 -10.10 8.55 17.84
N GLN A 59 -10.35 9.74 18.38
CA GLN A 59 -10.10 10.99 17.66
C GLN A 59 -8.66 11.46 17.91
N PHE A 60 -7.70 10.90 17.18
CA PHE A 60 -6.31 11.37 17.24
C PHE A 60 -6.17 12.75 16.58
N GLU A 61 -5.37 13.63 17.13
CA GLU A 61 -5.09 14.93 16.50
C GLU A 61 -4.41 14.74 15.16
N ASN A 62 -3.32 13.98 15.13
CA ASN A 62 -2.60 13.64 13.91
C ASN A 62 -2.74 12.15 13.61
N LEU A 63 -3.33 11.82 12.47
CA LEU A 63 -3.50 10.44 12.02
C LEU A 63 -2.74 10.22 10.72
N LEU A 64 -1.81 9.28 10.77
CA LEU A 64 -0.97 8.84 9.67
C LEU A 64 -1.20 7.35 9.41
N LEU A 65 -1.24 6.97 8.17
CA LEU A 65 -1.23 5.57 7.74
C LEU A 65 -0.06 5.35 6.79
N LEU A 66 0.77 4.36 7.10
CA LEU A 66 1.79 3.85 6.18
C LEU A 66 1.37 2.48 5.70
N THR A 67 1.36 2.28 4.38
CA THR A 67 0.99 1.01 3.74
C THR A 67 2.10 0.51 2.84
N GLY A 68 2.18 -0.81 2.70
CA GLY A 68 3.09 -1.51 1.79
C GLY A 68 2.34 -2.60 1.02
N ALA A 69 3.08 -3.50 0.36
CA ALA A 69 2.54 -4.54 -0.52
C ALA A 69 1.43 -5.38 0.12
N GLY A 70 1.51 -5.64 1.43
CA GLY A 70 0.49 -6.40 2.16
C GLY A 70 -0.92 -5.81 2.11
N SER A 71 -1.09 -4.52 1.80
CA SER A 71 -2.42 -3.92 1.63
C SER A 71 -3.08 -4.32 0.32
N SER A 72 -2.32 -4.74 -0.69
CA SER A 72 -2.81 -5.03 -2.04
C SER A 72 -2.65 -6.50 -2.45
N ILE A 73 -1.83 -7.28 -1.73
CA ILE A 73 -1.62 -8.71 -2.04
C ILE A 73 -2.95 -9.46 -2.01
N GLY A 74 -3.23 -10.18 -3.11
CA GLY A 74 -4.44 -10.98 -3.26
C GLY A 74 -5.71 -10.17 -3.53
N TRP A 75 -5.62 -8.85 -3.62
CA TRP A 75 -6.73 -7.97 -3.98
C TRP A 75 -6.61 -7.51 -5.43
N GLY A 76 -7.73 -7.44 -6.12
CA GLY A 76 -7.83 -7.02 -7.51
C GLY A 76 -9.11 -7.52 -8.15
N LYS A 77 -9.33 -7.23 -9.43
CA LYS A 77 -10.51 -7.60 -10.19
C LYS A 77 -10.10 -8.37 -11.45
N ASP A 78 -11.03 -9.14 -12.01
CA ASP A 78 -10.87 -9.86 -13.28
C ASP A 78 -9.64 -10.81 -13.31
N GLY A 79 -9.33 -11.44 -12.16
CA GLY A 79 -8.22 -12.39 -12.04
C GLY A 79 -6.84 -11.75 -11.88
N LYS A 80 -6.73 -10.42 -12.00
CA LYS A 80 -5.48 -9.67 -11.81
C LYS A 80 -5.36 -9.24 -10.36
N LEU A 81 -4.54 -9.94 -9.61
CA LEU A 81 -4.36 -9.75 -8.17
C LEU A 81 -3.01 -9.11 -7.84
N GLY A 82 -2.99 -8.33 -6.77
CA GLY A 82 -1.76 -7.77 -6.22
C GLY A 82 -0.78 -8.87 -5.82
N LYS A 83 0.49 -8.68 -6.15
CA LYS A 83 1.57 -9.65 -5.97
C LYS A 83 2.56 -9.20 -4.89
N SER A 84 3.17 -10.17 -4.24
CA SER A 84 4.31 -9.94 -3.36
C SER A 84 5.60 -9.70 -4.18
N MET A 85 6.65 -9.19 -3.54
CA MET A 85 7.96 -9.05 -4.19
C MET A 85 8.50 -10.39 -4.70
N ALA A 86 8.28 -11.48 -3.94
CA ALA A 86 8.68 -12.82 -4.35
C ALA A 86 7.91 -13.29 -5.60
N ASN A 87 6.58 -13.06 -5.66
CA ASN A 87 5.81 -13.39 -6.86
C ASN A 87 6.24 -12.58 -8.08
N LEU A 88 6.53 -11.27 -7.89
CA LEU A 88 7.04 -10.44 -8.98
C LEU A 88 8.42 -10.89 -9.47
N TRP A 89 9.26 -11.41 -8.58
CA TRP A 89 10.55 -12.00 -8.95
C TRP A 89 10.37 -13.24 -9.81
N ASP A 90 9.53 -14.19 -9.36
CA ASP A 90 9.29 -15.45 -10.08
C ASP A 90 8.71 -15.18 -11.49
N ASP A 91 7.79 -14.21 -11.58
CA ASP A 91 7.23 -13.80 -12.86
C ASP A 91 8.26 -13.10 -13.77
N ALA A 92 9.16 -12.29 -13.21
CA ALA A 92 10.23 -11.63 -13.98
C ALA A 92 11.25 -12.65 -14.49
N GLU A 93 11.59 -13.66 -13.68
CA GLU A 93 12.43 -14.78 -14.09
C GLU A 93 11.79 -15.58 -15.23
N ALA A 94 10.48 -15.85 -15.13
CA ALA A 94 9.72 -16.52 -16.19
C ALA A 94 9.64 -15.68 -17.47
N LEU A 95 9.51 -14.35 -17.35
CA LEU A 95 9.44 -13.41 -18.48
C LEU A 95 10.75 -13.37 -19.28
N LEU A 96 11.90 -13.34 -18.60
CA LEU A 96 13.23 -13.27 -19.23
C LEU A 96 13.82 -14.63 -19.56
N THR A 97 13.25 -15.71 -19.10
CA THR A 97 13.80 -17.06 -18.94
C THR A 97 14.83 -17.16 -17.81
N ALA A 98 14.89 -18.32 -17.13
CA ALA A 98 15.80 -18.53 -16.01
C ALA A 98 17.29 -18.29 -16.39
N ASP A 99 17.69 -18.69 -17.60
CA ASP A 99 19.06 -18.53 -18.09
C ASP A 99 19.44 -17.05 -18.26
N VAL A 100 18.59 -16.25 -18.89
CA VAL A 100 18.83 -14.80 -19.10
C VAL A 100 18.77 -14.05 -17.79
N PHE A 101 17.81 -14.39 -16.93
CA PHE A 101 17.68 -13.76 -15.63
C PHE A 101 18.87 -14.09 -14.71
N GLY A 102 19.29 -15.37 -14.67
CA GLY A 102 20.49 -15.79 -13.95
C GLY A 102 21.76 -15.07 -14.44
N LYS A 103 21.93 -14.96 -15.76
CA LYS A 103 23.05 -14.24 -16.36
C LYS A 103 23.01 -12.73 -16.02
N LEU A 104 21.80 -12.13 -15.97
CA LEU A 104 21.63 -10.75 -15.52
C LEU A 104 22.12 -10.57 -14.07
N LEU A 105 21.69 -11.45 -13.15
CA LEU A 105 22.08 -11.39 -11.74
C LEU A 105 23.59 -11.54 -11.56
N GLU A 106 24.22 -12.49 -12.27
CA GLU A 106 25.67 -12.70 -12.25
C GLU A 106 26.40 -11.47 -12.77
N THR A 107 25.98 -10.93 -13.92
CA THR A 107 26.63 -9.79 -14.58
C THR A 107 26.59 -8.52 -13.73
N ILE A 108 25.50 -8.28 -13.00
CA ILE A 108 25.39 -7.12 -12.09
C ILE A 108 25.96 -7.39 -10.70
N GLY A 109 26.45 -8.60 -10.42
CA GLY A 109 27.01 -8.99 -9.13
C GLY A 109 25.95 -9.04 -8.01
N TYR A 110 24.74 -9.55 -8.32
CA TYR A 110 23.70 -9.70 -7.32
C TYR A 110 23.97 -10.92 -6.44
N ASP A 111 24.32 -10.72 -5.17
CA ASP A 111 24.76 -11.75 -4.23
C ASP A 111 23.99 -11.79 -2.91
N GLU A 112 22.84 -11.07 -2.83
CA GLU A 112 22.05 -11.06 -1.59
C GLU A 112 21.43 -12.42 -1.29
N LYS A 113 21.74 -12.93 -0.09
CA LYS A 113 21.26 -14.21 0.40
C LYS A 113 20.73 -14.09 1.82
N TRP A 114 19.73 -14.90 2.13
CA TRP A 114 19.30 -15.15 3.49
C TRP A 114 20.33 -15.99 4.26
N ASP A 115 20.17 -16.10 5.58
CA ASP A 115 21.04 -16.89 6.45
C ASP A 115 21.06 -18.39 6.06
N ASP A 116 20.01 -18.89 5.43
CA ASP A 116 19.89 -20.26 4.89
C ASP A 116 20.57 -20.44 3.52
N GLY A 117 21.16 -19.41 2.97
CA GLY A 117 21.82 -19.41 1.67
C GLY A 117 20.91 -19.21 0.46
N SER A 118 19.59 -19.10 0.65
CA SER A 118 18.64 -18.81 -0.44
C SER A 118 18.75 -17.35 -0.90
N ILE A 119 18.50 -17.09 -2.20
CA ILE A 119 18.56 -15.75 -2.78
C ILE A 119 17.43 -14.87 -2.23
N VAL A 120 17.77 -13.64 -1.82
CA VAL A 120 16.78 -12.63 -1.44
C VAL A 120 16.08 -12.12 -2.71
N LYS A 121 14.80 -12.42 -2.87
CA LYS A 121 14.00 -12.03 -4.04
C LYS A 121 13.61 -10.55 -3.97
N ASN A 122 14.47 -9.67 -4.49
CA ASN A 122 14.28 -8.21 -4.45
C ASN A 122 14.54 -7.57 -5.82
N LEU A 123 13.48 -7.44 -6.65
CA LEU A 123 13.56 -6.84 -7.98
C LEU A 123 13.95 -5.35 -7.95
N GLU A 124 13.59 -4.61 -6.90
CA GLU A 124 13.97 -3.20 -6.78
C GLU A 124 15.48 -3.05 -6.69
N LYS A 125 16.14 -3.95 -5.96
CA LYS A 125 17.59 -3.96 -5.85
C LYS A 125 18.24 -4.38 -7.17
N VAL A 126 17.71 -5.42 -7.84
CA VAL A 126 18.17 -5.82 -9.18
C VAL A 126 18.11 -4.62 -10.13
N LEU A 127 17.01 -3.91 -10.22
CA LEU A 127 16.86 -2.74 -11.08
C LEU A 127 17.79 -1.59 -10.67
N SER A 128 18.01 -1.42 -9.36
CA SER A 128 18.93 -0.39 -8.83
C SER A 128 20.40 -0.67 -9.16
N MET A 129 20.80 -1.93 -9.28
CA MET A 129 22.15 -2.35 -9.68
C MET A 129 22.27 -2.39 -11.20
N ALA A 130 21.28 -2.92 -11.92
CA ALA A 130 21.32 -3.07 -13.37
C ALA A 130 21.27 -1.73 -14.11
N THR A 131 20.44 -0.77 -13.66
CA THR A 131 20.28 0.51 -14.37
C THR A 131 21.59 1.31 -14.50
N PRO A 132 22.42 1.52 -13.47
CA PRO A 132 23.70 2.19 -13.61
C PRO A 132 24.76 1.36 -14.35
N ALA A 133 24.60 0.03 -14.45
CA ALA A 133 25.54 -0.85 -15.15
C ALA A 133 25.40 -0.80 -16.68
N ILE A 134 24.24 -0.36 -17.21
CA ILE A 134 23.96 -0.31 -18.66
C ILE A 134 25.10 0.28 -19.50
N PRO A 135 25.67 1.46 -19.18
CA PRO A 135 26.70 2.07 -20.02
C PRO A 135 28.08 1.37 -19.95
N TYR A 136 28.27 0.45 -19.01
CA TYR A 136 29.59 -0.16 -18.74
C TYR A 136 29.71 -1.61 -19.21
N ILE A 137 28.58 -2.25 -19.52
CA ILE A 137 28.53 -3.68 -19.90
C ILE A 137 28.21 -3.81 -21.38
N PRO A 138 29.07 -4.53 -22.18
CA PRO A 138 28.85 -4.73 -23.60
C PRO A 138 27.51 -5.48 -23.87
N LYS A 139 26.78 -5.05 -24.92
CA LYS A 139 25.50 -5.67 -25.30
C LYS A 139 25.66 -7.06 -25.90
N GLU A 140 26.84 -7.39 -26.39
CA GLU A 140 27.18 -8.70 -26.97
C GLU A 140 27.11 -9.82 -25.91
N ASP A 141 27.37 -9.48 -24.64
CA ASP A 141 27.31 -10.44 -23.54
C ASP A 141 25.89 -10.60 -23.03
N ILE A 142 25.23 -9.49 -22.75
CA ILE A 142 23.81 -9.41 -22.32
C ILE A 142 23.28 -8.00 -22.56
N ASP A 143 22.13 -7.86 -23.16
CA ASP A 143 21.44 -6.56 -23.26
C ASP A 143 20.71 -6.24 -21.95
N ILE A 144 21.46 -5.66 -20.99
CA ILE A 144 20.91 -5.24 -19.70
C ILE A 144 19.81 -4.21 -19.87
N GLU A 145 19.90 -3.31 -20.84
CA GLU A 145 18.90 -2.28 -21.09
C GLU A 145 17.55 -2.89 -21.49
N ASP A 146 17.56 -3.89 -22.37
CA ASP A 146 16.36 -4.64 -22.76
C ASP A 146 15.76 -5.39 -21.55
N CYS A 147 16.60 -6.10 -20.76
CA CYS A 147 16.15 -6.78 -19.55
C CYS A 147 15.50 -5.82 -18.55
N VAL A 148 16.14 -4.69 -18.27
CA VAL A 148 15.64 -3.65 -17.35
C VAL A 148 14.31 -3.08 -17.85
N ASN A 149 14.18 -2.80 -19.15
CA ASN A 149 12.96 -2.26 -19.73
C ASN A 149 11.82 -3.29 -19.66
N LYS A 150 12.07 -4.55 -20.00
CA LYS A 150 11.09 -5.63 -19.88
C LYS A 150 10.59 -5.80 -18.44
N ILE A 151 11.50 -5.82 -17.46
CA ILE A 151 11.12 -5.92 -16.05
C ILE A 151 10.30 -4.70 -15.61
N LYS A 152 10.69 -3.49 -15.99
CA LYS A 152 9.95 -2.25 -15.64
C LYS A 152 8.55 -2.23 -16.24
N ASP A 153 8.40 -2.60 -17.50
CA ASP A 153 7.09 -2.65 -18.16
C ASP A 153 6.20 -3.73 -17.56
N PHE A 154 6.77 -4.89 -17.25
CA PHE A 154 6.08 -5.95 -16.51
C PHE A 154 5.58 -5.47 -15.14
N ILE A 155 6.44 -4.86 -14.30
CA ILE A 155 6.04 -4.33 -12.99
C ILE A 155 4.93 -3.29 -13.16
N LYS A 156 5.07 -2.38 -14.12
CA LYS A 156 4.06 -1.36 -14.42
C LYS A 156 2.71 -2.00 -14.75
N GLU A 157 2.71 -3.03 -15.57
CA GLU A 157 1.49 -3.76 -15.91
C GLU A 157 0.95 -4.54 -14.71
N ALA A 158 1.77 -5.27 -13.98
CA ALA A 158 1.37 -6.04 -12.81
C ALA A 158 0.75 -5.17 -11.70
N CYS A 159 1.19 -3.91 -11.59
CA CYS A 159 0.68 -2.95 -10.61
C CYS A 159 -0.55 -2.15 -11.08
N GLN A 160 -1.00 -2.32 -12.33
CA GLN A 160 -2.26 -1.74 -12.82
C GLN A 160 -3.45 -2.57 -12.36
N LEU A 161 -3.73 -2.51 -11.07
CA LEU A 161 -4.83 -3.23 -10.44
C LEU A 161 -6.12 -2.42 -10.50
N SER A 162 -7.25 -3.12 -10.68
CA SER A 162 -8.59 -2.55 -10.54
C SER A 162 -9.15 -2.88 -9.16
N LEU A 163 -9.78 -1.90 -8.53
CA LEU A 163 -10.36 -2.06 -7.20
C LEU A 163 -11.55 -3.02 -7.26
N PRO A 164 -11.60 -4.07 -6.43
CA PRO A 164 -12.78 -4.94 -6.33
C PRO A 164 -13.89 -4.28 -5.52
N ASP A 165 -15.11 -4.71 -5.78
CA ASP A 165 -16.28 -4.28 -5.02
C ASP A 165 -16.12 -4.63 -3.53
N ASN A 166 -16.61 -3.77 -2.65
CA ASN A 166 -16.47 -3.92 -1.18
C ASN A 166 -15.01 -4.08 -0.70
N SER A 167 -14.09 -3.41 -1.36
CA SER A 167 -12.67 -3.44 -1.03
C SER A 167 -12.41 -3.02 0.42
N PRO A 168 -11.46 -3.69 1.12
CA PRO A 168 -11.02 -3.26 2.44
C PRO A 168 -10.40 -1.87 2.43
N HIS A 169 -9.82 -1.42 1.31
CA HIS A 169 -9.32 -0.06 1.13
C HIS A 169 -10.44 0.96 1.28
N THR A 170 -11.58 0.75 0.60
CA THR A 170 -12.77 1.62 0.68
C THR A 170 -13.37 1.62 2.09
N LEU A 171 -13.48 0.44 2.72
CA LEU A 171 -13.98 0.34 4.10
C LEU A 171 -13.07 1.06 5.09
N LEU A 172 -11.76 0.90 4.95
CA LEU A 172 -10.77 1.57 5.80
C LEU A 172 -10.83 3.09 5.64
N LEU A 173 -10.75 3.60 4.39
CA LEU A 173 -10.80 5.03 4.13
C LEU A 173 -12.09 5.65 4.67
N ASN A 174 -13.24 5.04 4.43
CA ASN A 174 -14.52 5.51 4.95
C ASN A 174 -14.57 5.56 6.48
N LYS A 175 -13.85 4.67 7.17
CA LYS A 175 -13.79 4.67 8.62
C LYS A 175 -12.85 5.74 9.18
N ILE A 176 -11.63 5.82 8.66
CA ILE A 176 -10.59 6.71 9.22
C ILE A 176 -10.77 8.17 8.83
N THR A 177 -11.49 8.46 7.73
CA THR A 177 -11.80 9.83 7.30
C THR A 177 -12.98 10.44 8.05
N LYS A 178 -13.76 9.66 8.83
CA LYS A 178 -14.83 10.14 9.71
C LYS A 178 -14.25 10.90 10.92
N ARG A 179 -13.62 12.03 10.66
CA ARG A 179 -12.93 12.88 11.65
C ARG A 179 -13.66 14.22 11.78
N LYS A 180 -13.49 14.87 12.93
CA LYS A 180 -13.95 16.26 13.09
C LYS A 180 -13.22 17.15 12.09
N VAL A 181 -13.94 18.07 11.47
CA VAL A 181 -13.39 19.01 10.47
C VAL A 181 -12.34 19.97 11.03
N THR A 182 -12.29 20.12 12.35
CA THR A 182 -11.29 20.92 13.06
C THR A 182 -9.94 20.22 13.22
N LEU A 183 -9.90 18.90 13.00
CA LEU A 183 -8.67 18.11 13.10
C LEU A 183 -7.89 18.14 11.77
N PRO A 184 -6.55 18.05 11.83
CA PRO A 184 -5.73 17.93 10.64
C PRO A 184 -6.19 16.77 9.74
N ARG A 185 -5.99 16.91 8.44
CA ARG A 185 -6.33 15.89 7.45
C ARG A 185 -5.64 14.56 7.73
N PHE A 186 -6.31 13.48 7.38
CA PHE A 186 -5.70 12.15 7.35
C PHE A 186 -4.61 12.10 6.27
N LYS A 187 -3.44 11.58 6.63
CA LYS A 187 -2.29 11.44 5.73
C LYS A 187 -2.02 9.96 5.49
N LEU A 188 -2.01 9.56 4.23
CA LEU A 188 -1.66 8.22 3.80
C LEU A 188 -0.34 8.23 3.06
N PHE A 189 0.58 7.38 3.50
CA PHE A 189 1.84 7.11 2.82
C PHE A 189 1.81 5.69 2.28
N THR A 190 2.16 5.48 1.03
CA THR A 190 2.21 4.16 0.43
C THR A 190 3.54 3.89 -0.24
N LEU A 191 4.03 2.67 -0.07
CA LEU A 191 5.19 2.14 -0.80
C LEU A 191 4.77 1.38 -2.06
N ASN A 192 3.45 1.18 -2.25
CA ASN A 192 2.92 0.43 -3.38
C ASN A 192 2.93 1.24 -4.67
N TYR A 193 3.09 0.55 -5.78
CA TYR A 193 2.98 1.13 -7.13
C TYR A 193 1.54 1.12 -7.66
N ASP A 194 0.64 0.32 -7.06
CA ASP A 194 -0.77 0.28 -7.44
C ASP A 194 -1.53 1.56 -7.06
N LEU A 195 -2.74 1.71 -7.58
CA LEU A 195 -3.62 2.86 -7.36
C LEU A 195 -4.86 2.51 -6.53
N MET A 196 -4.82 1.45 -5.73
CA MET A 196 -5.98 0.95 -4.99
C MET A 196 -6.57 1.99 -4.03
N PHE A 197 -5.71 2.74 -3.33
CA PHE A 197 -6.17 3.79 -2.41
C PHE A 197 -6.76 5.00 -3.15
N GLU A 198 -6.19 5.40 -4.29
CA GLU A 198 -6.73 6.48 -5.10
C GLU A 198 -8.06 6.10 -5.74
N GLN A 199 -8.20 4.85 -6.22
CA GLN A 199 -9.47 4.33 -6.73
C GLN A 199 -10.52 4.30 -5.62
N SER A 200 -10.17 3.80 -4.43
CA SER A 200 -11.03 3.82 -3.24
C SER A 200 -11.47 5.23 -2.84
N ALA A 201 -10.55 6.18 -2.88
CA ALA A 201 -10.86 7.57 -2.57
C ALA A 201 -11.82 8.15 -3.60
N CYS A 202 -11.64 7.84 -4.89
CA CYS A 202 -12.52 8.25 -5.98
C CYS A 202 -13.93 7.68 -5.81
N GLU A 203 -14.07 6.37 -5.55
CA GLU A 203 -15.36 5.73 -5.32
C GLU A 203 -16.11 6.32 -4.12
N SER A 204 -15.36 6.70 -3.07
CA SER A 204 -15.92 7.32 -1.88
C SER A 204 -16.14 8.84 -2.00
N ASN A 205 -15.91 9.41 -3.18
CA ASN A 205 -15.97 10.86 -3.44
C ASN A 205 -15.03 11.68 -2.54
N PHE A 206 -13.88 11.15 -2.19
CA PHE A 206 -12.85 11.87 -1.48
C PHE A 206 -11.98 12.66 -2.46
N VAL A 207 -11.55 13.85 -2.05
CA VAL A 207 -10.55 14.61 -2.82
C VAL A 207 -9.16 14.15 -2.39
N VAL A 208 -8.38 13.70 -3.36
CA VAL A 208 -6.98 13.27 -3.15
C VAL A 208 -6.05 14.46 -3.37
N ILE A 209 -5.17 14.73 -2.41
CA ILE A 209 -4.06 15.67 -2.55
C ILE A 209 -2.77 14.84 -2.60
N ASP A 210 -2.15 14.78 -3.76
CA ASP A 210 -0.97 13.94 -4.06
C ASP A 210 0.32 14.75 -4.29
N GLY A 211 0.29 16.03 -3.97
CA GLY A 211 1.42 16.95 -4.16
C GLY A 211 1.54 17.50 -5.57
N PHE A 212 0.69 17.08 -6.51
CA PHE A 212 0.66 17.67 -7.84
C PHE A 212 -0.34 18.82 -7.95
N SER A 213 -0.03 19.78 -8.83
CA SER A 213 -0.93 20.90 -9.14
C SER A 213 -2.22 20.42 -9.81
N PHE A 214 -3.29 21.20 -9.67
CA PHE A 214 -4.55 20.99 -10.39
C PHE A 214 -4.52 21.49 -11.83
N SER A 215 -3.42 22.14 -12.25
CA SER A 215 -3.22 22.64 -13.63
C SER A 215 -2.64 21.57 -14.55
N GLN A 216 -2.66 21.82 -15.87
CA GLN A 216 -2.01 21.01 -16.88
C GLN A 216 -0.85 21.81 -17.52
N PRO A 217 0.36 21.24 -17.63
CA PRO A 217 0.77 19.93 -17.08
C PRO A 217 0.79 19.92 -15.56
N ARG A 218 0.57 18.76 -14.96
CA ARG A 218 0.63 18.59 -13.52
C ARG A 218 2.09 18.67 -13.04
N ILE A 219 2.37 19.58 -12.13
CA ILE A 219 3.71 19.82 -11.58
C ILE A 219 3.69 19.47 -10.09
N PHE A 220 4.65 18.65 -9.68
CA PHE A 220 4.82 18.31 -8.26
C PHE A 220 5.43 19.47 -7.49
N SER A 221 4.82 19.83 -6.36
CA SER A 221 5.37 20.75 -5.38
C SER A 221 4.89 20.37 -3.98
N GLY A 222 5.81 20.35 -3.02
CA GLY A 222 5.46 20.13 -1.61
C GLY A 222 4.43 21.13 -1.07
N ARG A 223 4.37 22.33 -1.62
CA ARG A 223 3.37 23.35 -1.26
C ARG A 223 1.93 22.94 -1.56
N ASN A 224 1.72 22.03 -2.52
CA ASN A 224 0.38 21.54 -2.84
C ASN A 224 -0.23 20.73 -1.68
N TYR A 225 0.58 20.23 -0.75
CA TYR A 225 0.11 19.58 0.47
C TYR A 225 -0.43 20.58 1.52
N ASP A 226 -0.12 21.85 1.40
CA ASP A 226 -0.57 22.90 2.34
C ASP A 226 -1.95 23.46 1.96
N TYR A 227 -2.49 23.10 0.76
CA TYR A 227 -3.79 23.59 0.32
C TYR A 227 -4.93 22.88 1.05
N ASP A 228 -5.92 23.69 1.46
CA ASP A 228 -7.23 23.21 1.89
C ASP A 228 -8.29 23.57 0.84
N ILE A 229 -9.12 22.58 0.50
CA ILE A 229 -10.27 22.77 -0.39
C ILE A 229 -11.50 22.93 0.49
N VAL A 230 -12.15 24.08 0.42
CA VAL A 230 -13.34 24.40 1.18
C VAL A 230 -14.54 24.58 0.26
N SER A 231 -15.65 23.91 0.57
CA SER A 231 -16.94 24.19 -0.10
C SER A 231 -17.54 25.48 0.50
N ARG A 232 -17.69 26.48 -0.34
CA ARG A 232 -18.40 27.71 0.06
C ARG A 232 -19.87 27.54 -0.23
N ASN A 233 -20.66 27.23 0.79
CA ASN A 233 -22.10 27.39 0.70
C ASN A 233 -22.40 28.91 0.61
N GLN A 234 -22.93 29.35 -0.51
CA GLN A 234 -23.44 30.71 -0.66
C GLN A 234 -24.70 30.84 0.21
N SER A 235 -24.54 31.09 1.50
CA SER A 235 -25.63 31.57 2.32
C SER A 235 -25.95 33.00 1.90
N ARG A 236 -27.15 33.24 1.34
CA ARG A 236 -27.69 34.56 1.03
C ARG A 236 -27.99 35.41 2.27
N VAL A 237 -27.69 34.90 3.46
CA VAL A 237 -27.91 35.63 4.71
C VAL A 237 -26.72 36.51 5.00
N LYS A 238 -26.84 37.80 4.70
CA LYS A 238 -25.96 38.86 5.16
C LYS A 238 -26.00 38.89 6.69
N ARG A 239 -25.04 38.36 7.36
CA ARG A 239 -24.54 38.63 8.73
C ARG A 239 -24.16 37.31 9.44
N ARG A 240 -22.91 37.18 9.56
CA ARG A 240 -21.98 36.23 10.20
C ARG A 240 -21.28 35.36 9.17
N ARG A 241 -19.99 35.66 9.00
CA ARG A 241 -19.03 34.79 8.35
C ARG A 241 -18.80 33.56 9.24
N GLN A 242 -19.80 32.71 9.37
CA GLN A 242 -19.60 31.35 9.82
C GLN A 242 -19.22 30.58 8.56
N PHE A 243 -17.94 30.32 8.40
CA PHE A 243 -17.45 29.33 7.47
C PHE A 243 -17.95 27.97 7.95
N TYR A 244 -19.16 27.56 7.59
CA TYR A 244 -19.53 26.16 7.59
C TYR A 244 -18.79 25.53 6.41
N SER A 245 -17.54 25.19 6.62
CA SER A 245 -16.85 24.31 5.71
C SER A 245 -17.49 22.92 5.88
N LYS A 246 -18.41 22.54 4.96
CA LYS A 246 -18.50 21.11 4.64
C LYS A 246 -17.15 20.81 4.01
N SER A 247 -16.18 20.49 4.86
CA SER A 247 -14.93 19.94 4.36
C SER A 247 -15.28 18.59 3.77
N PHE A 248 -15.06 18.45 2.47
CA PHE A 248 -15.01 17.13 1.88
C PHE A 248 -13.90 16.36 2.62
N PRO A 249 -14.12 15.06 2.92
CA PRO A 249 -13.05 14.27 3.48
C PRO A 249 -11.89 14.23 2.47
N PHE A 250 -10.74 14.77 2.89
CA PHE A 250 -9.52 14.80 2.10
C PHE A 250 -8.63 13.66 2.52
N VAL A 251 -8.05 13.01 1.55
CA VAL A 251 -6.97 12.03 1.74
C VAL A 251 -5.72 12.61 1.09
N GLN A 252 -4.69 12.86 1.89
CA GLN A 252 -3.37 13.17 1.36
C GLN A 252 -2.66 11.85 1.12
N ILE A 253 -2.37 11.52 -0.16
CA ILE A 253 -1.63 10.33 -0.53
C ILE A 253 -0.23 10.74 -0.99
N THR A 254 0.78 10.24 -0.28
CA THR A 254 2.19 10.44 -0.64
C THR A 254 2.78 9.10 -1.05
N ARG A 255 3.33 9.02 -2.26
CA ARG A 255 4.02 7.83 -2.77
C ARG A 255 5.52 7.98 -2.65
N PHE A 256 6.16 7.01 -2.04
CA PHE A 256 7.60 6.87 -2.08
C PHE A 256 7.97 6.02 -3.29
N CYS A 257 8.14 6.63 -4.46
CA CYS A 257 8.54 5.92 -5.66
C CYS A 257 10.06 5.87 -5.75
N LYS A 258 10.66 4.70 -5.47
CA LYS A 258 12.11 4.46 -5.67
C LYS A 258 12.49 4.27 -7.14
N LEU A 259 11.53 3.96 -8.00
CA LEU A 259 11.73 3.87 -9.46
C LEU A 259 11.86 5.29 -10.02
N GLY A 260 13.05 5.88 -9.79
CA GLY A 260 13.36 7.25 -10.14
C GLY A 260 13.05 7.57 -11.61
N LYS A 261 12.55 8.80 -11.82
CA LYS A 261 12.42 9.53 -13.09
C LYS A 261 11.52 9.00 -14.21
N ALA A 262 11.03 7.76 -14.19
CA ALA A 262 10.25 7.20 -15.30
C ALA A 262 8.89 7.89 -15.54
N ARG A 263 8.28 8.53 -14.54
CA ARG A 263 6.98 9.22 -14.71
C ARG A 263 7.05 10.65 -15.25
N GLN A 264 8.20 11.31 -15.19
CA GLN A 264 8.32 12.67 -15.72
C GLN A 264 8.52 12.71 -17.24
N GLN A 265 9.04 11.64 -17.85
CA GLN A 265 9.31 11.58 -19.30
C GLN A 265 8.11 11.11 -20.14
N ASP A 266 7.20 10.30 -19.61
CA ASP A 266 6.02 9.83 -20.38
C ASP A 266 4.99 10.93 -20.69
N TYR A 267 4.96 12.02 -19.93
CA TYR A 267 4.07 13.15 -20.22
C TYR A 267 4.60 14.08 -21.32
N THR A 268 5.90 14.05 -21.60
CA THR A 268 6.52 14.84 -22.67
C THR A 268 6.48 14.16 -24.05
N LYS A 269 6.49 12.82 -24.10
CA LYS A 269 6.50 12.06 -25.36
C LYS A 269 5.15 11.94 -26.10
N ARG A 270 4.04 12.37 -25.51
CA ARG A 270 2.72 12.40 -26.18
C ARG A 270 2.42 13.72 -26.91
N ARG A 271 3.40 14.56 -27.16
CA ARG A 271 3.26 15.86 -27.85
C ARG A 271 4.26 16.08 -28.99
N THR A 272 4.70 15.04 -29.68
CA THR A 272 5.29 15.17 -31.03
C THR A 272 4.53 14.33 -32.00
#